data_ec9efee9d8a828126358153e8e93c5c5
#
_entry.id   ec9efee9d8a828126358153e8e93c5c5
#
_cell.length_a   1.000
_cell.length_b   1.000
_cell.length_c   1.000
_cell.angle_alpha   90.00
_cell.angle_beta   90.00
_cell.angle_gamma   90.00
#
_symmetry.space_group_name_H-M   'P 1'
#
loop_
_entity.id
_entity.type
_entity.pdbx_description
1 polymer ?
#
loop_
_entity_poly.entity_id
_entity_poly.type
_entity_poly.pdbx_seq_one_letter_code
_entity_poly.pdbx_strand_id
1 'polypeptide(L)'
;MSSAFKPVITQAGITAVFNATNSGLEANIVAVALGDQSWSPTSAATKLKKEKRRIPVGNGNKLSPNQIHITAIEDGQQQAYWVREVGFYLEDGTLLAVWSHPSQPLAYKAPGVDLLLAFDVALSALPRSLIQI
;
A
#
# COMPACT_ATOMS: atom_id res chain seq x y z
N MET A 1 2.36 12.00 17.84
CA MET A 1 1.14 11.26 17.51
C MET A 1 0.88 11.32 16.01
N SER A 2 0.52 10.25 15.42
CA SER A 2 0.27 10.20 14.00
C SER A 2 -1.19 9.91 13.73
N SER A 3 -1.71 10.45 12.65
CA SER A 3 -3.02 10.08 12.17
C SER A 3 -2.90 8.85 11.27
N ALA A 4 -4.02 8.23 10.97
CA ALA A 4 -4.04 7.10 10.08
C ALA A 4 -3.47 7.49 8.72
N PHE A 5 -2.76 6.58 8.11
CA PHE A 5 -2.23 6.73 6.77
C PHE A 5 -3.38 6.64 5.77
N LYS A 6 -3.55 7.66 4.96
CA LYS A 6 -4.72 7.77 4.08
C LYS A 6 -4.29 7.77 2.61
N PRO A 7 -4.04 6.60 2.03
CA PRO A 7 -3.73 6.53 0.61
C PRO A 7 -4.97 6.79 -0.24
N VAL A 8 -4.73 7.10 -1.50
CA VAL A 8 -5.82 7.23 -2.48
C VAL A 8 -6.26 5.83 -2.90
N ILE A 9 -7.54 5.53 -2.76
CA ILE A 9 -8.10 4.26 -3.21
C ILE A 9 -8.34 4.35 -4.71
N THR A 10 -7.87 3.35 -5.46
CA THR A 10 -7.96 3.39 -6.92
C THR A 10 -9.26 2.79 -7.43
N GLN A 11 -9.72 3.25 -8.60
CA GLN A 11 -10.88 2.66 -9.25
C GLN A 11 -10.64 1.19 -9.62
N ALA A 12 -9.43 0.88 -10.10
CA ALA A 12 -9.07 -0.50 -10.43
C ALA A 12 -9.15 -1.38 -9.19
N GLY A 13 -8.71 -0.88 -8.03
CA GLY A 13 -8.76 -1.62 -6.78
C GLY A 13 -10.18 -1.87 -6.31
N ILE A 14 -11.02 -0.85 -6.38
CA ILE A 14 -12.44 -0.99 -6.01
C ILE A 14 -13.11 -2.05 -6.89
N THR A 15 -12.87 -2.00 -8.19
CA THR A 15 -13.45 -2.96 -9.12
C THR A 15 -12.96 -4.37 -8.83
N ALA A 16 -11.67 -4.54 -8.54
CA ALA A 16 -11.11 -5.86 -8.25
C ALA A 16 -11.69 -6.44 -6.97
N VAL A 17 -11.85 -5.63 -5.92
CA VAL A 17 -12.45 -6.07 -4.66
C VAL A 17 -13.90 -6.49 -4.89
N PHE A 18 -14.64 -5.68 -5.64
CA PHE A 18 -16.05 -5.96 -5.93
C PHE A 18 -16.20 -7.27 -6.71
N ASN A 19 -15.36 -7.46 -7.74
CA ASN A 19 -15.41 -8.67 -8.56
C ASN A 19 -15.04 -9.92 -7.77
N ALA A 20 -14.04 -9.83 -6.90
CA ALA A 20 -13.64 -10.96 -6.05
C ALA A 20 -14.80 -11.37 -5.15
N THR A 21 -15.45 -10.39 -4.51
CA THR A 21 -16.58 -10.65 -3.62
C THR A 21 -17.75 -11.30 -4.36
N ASN A 22 -18.06 -10.80 -5.57
CA ASN A 22 -19.14 -11.36 -6.36
C ASN A 22 -18.86 -12.79 -6.84
N SER A 23 -17.59 -13.16 -6.91
CA SER A 23 -17.18 -14.52 -7.30
C SER A 23 -17.03 -15.45 -6.10
N GLY A 24 -17.40 -15.00 -4.89
CA GLY A 24 -17.26 -15.79 -3.69
C GLY A 24 -15.84 -15.85 -3.17
N LEU A 25 -14.97 -14.97 -3.65
CA LEU A 25 -13.58 -14.89 -3.22
C LEU A 25 -13.36 -13.69 -2.32
N GLU A 26 -12.27 -13.70 -1.57
CA GLU A 26 -11.88 -12.57 -0.73
C GLU A 26 -10.76 -11.80 -1.41
N ALA A 27 -10.80 -10.48 -1.29
CA ALA A 27 -9.72 -9.64 -1.79
C ALA A 27 -8.70 -9.46 -0.67
N ASN A 28 -7.46 -9.85 -0.93
CA ASN A 28 -6.38 -9.79 0.05
C ASN A 28 -5.31 -8.81 -0.39
N ILE A 29 -4.85 -7.97 0.55
CA ILE A 29 -3.67 -7.16 0.33
C ILE A 29 -2.47 -8.05 0.62
N VAL A 30 -1.66 -8.31 -0.39
CA VAL A 30 -0.55 -9.29 -0.26
C VAL A 30 0.82 -8.65 -0.39
N ALA A 31 0.92 -7.40 -0.85
CA ALA A 31 2.22 -6.78 -1.05
C ALA A 31 2.16 -5.27 -0.87
N VAL A 32 3.27 -4.72 -0.41
CA VAL A 32 3.51 -3.28 -0.34
C VAL A 32 4.62 -2.96 -1.33
N ALA A 33 4.37 -2.06 -2.26
CA ALA A 33 5.37 -1.61 -3.21
C ALA A 33 5.91 -0.26 -2.77
N LEU A 34 7.20 -0.07 -2.90
CA LEU A 34 7.88 1.18 -2.54
C LEU A 34 8.56 1.75 -3.78
N GLY A 35 8.46 3.06 -3.96
CA GLY A 35 9.08 3.73 -5.09
C GLY A 35 9.69 5.05 -4.69
N ASP A 36 10.39 5.70 -5.63
CA ASP A 36 11.13 6.92 -5.34
C ASP A 36 10.66 8.14 -6.16
N GLN A 37 9.45 8.11 -6.68
CA GLN A 37 8.89 9.24 -7.41
C GLN A 37 7.86 9.98 -6.57
N SER A 38 8.02 11.30 -6.45
CA SER A 38 7.03 12.18 -5.82
C SER A 38 5.98 12.57 -6.85
N TRP A 39 4.71 12.49 -6.46
CA TRP A 39 3.59 12.87 -7.33
C TRP A 39 2.31 12.99 -6.50
N SER A 40 1.25 13.38 -7.15
CA SER A 40 -0.07 13.50 -6.51
C SER A 40 -0.98 12.43 -7.11
N PRO A 41 -1.14 11.27 -6.44
CA PRO A 41 -1.93 10.18 -6.98
C PRO A 41 -3.41 10.54 -7.09
N THR A 42 -4.06 9.94 -8.07
CA THR A 42 -5.50 10.02 -8.24
C THR A 42 -6.09 8.62 -8.26
N SER A 43 -7.42 8.53 -8.20
CA SER A 43 -8.10 7.24 -8.26
C SER A 43 -7.89 6.51 -9.59
N ALA A 44 -7.37 7.18 -10.60
CA ALA A 44 -7.07 6.54 -11.89
C ALA A 44 -5.73 5.80 -11.90
N ALA A 45 -4.94 5.88 -10.82
CA ALA A 45 -3.64 5.24 -10.75
C ALA A 45 -3.77 3.71 -10.82
N THR A 46 -2.86 3.07 -11.55
CA THR A 46 -2.83 1.60 -11.68
C THR A 46 -1.48 1.02 -11.27
N LYS A 47 -0.48 1.87 -11.04
CA LYS A 47 0.85 1.44 -10.62
C LYS A 47 1.61 2.63 -10.03
N LEU A 48 2.72 2.36 -9.38
CA LEU A 48 3.62 3.42 -8.94
C LEU A 48 4.34 4.01 -10.16
N LYS A 49 4.83 5.22 -10.01
CA LYS A 49 5.59 5.88 -11.08
C LYS A 49 6.98 5.27 -11.24
N LYS A 50 7.61 4.93 -10.12
CA LYS A 50 8.97 4.41 -10.14
C LYS A 50 9.16 3.39 -9.02
N GLU A 51 8.52 2.24 -9.19
CA GLU A 51 8.59 1.17 -8.20
C GLU A 51 10.03 0.65 -8.08
N LYS A 52 10.54 0.57 -6.84
CA LYS A 52 11.86 0.05 -6.54
C LYS A 52 11.81 -1.35 -5.95
N ARG A 53 10.84 -1.61 -5.10
CA ARG A 53 10.73 -2.89 -4.40
C ARG A 53 9.28 -3.23 -4.20
N ARG A 54 8.99 -4.53 -4.23
CA ARG A 54 7.67 -5.04 -3.87
C ARG A 54 7.86 -6.06 -2.76
N ILE A 55 7.28 -5.79 -1.60
CA ILE A 55 7.55 -6.54 -0.37
C ILE A 55 6.28 -7.27 0.06
N PRO A 56 6.37 -8.59 0.36
CA PRO A 56 5.21 -9.31 0.88
C PRO A 56 4.75 -8.71 2.20
N VAL A 57 3.44 -8.72 2.43
CA VAL A 57 2.88 -8.25 3.68
C VAL A 57 3.18 -9.27 4.78
N GLY A 58 3.77 -8.80 5.87
CA GLY A 58 4.09 -9.67 6.98
C GLY A 58 2.88 -10.01 7.82
N ASN A 59 2.25 -9.00 8.39
CA ASN A 59 1.05 -9.15 9.22
C ASN A 59 0.10 -8.02 8.95
N GLY A 60 -1.20 -8.33 8.93
CA GLY A 60 -2.22 -7.31 8.82
C GLY A 60 -3.38 -7.63 9.73
N ASN A 61 -3.84 -6.65 10.49
CA ASN A 61 -4.97 -6.78 11.39
C ASN A 61 -5.89 -5.59 11.22
N LYS A 62 -7.19 -5.84 11.29
CA LYS A 62 -8.16 -4.74 11.28
C LYS A 62 -8.19 -4.10 12.67
N LEU A 63 -7.82 -2.84 12.73
CA LEU A 63 -7.83 -2.08 13.99
C LEU A 63 -9.21 -1.49 14.28
N SER A 64 -9.93 -1.14 13.22
CA SER A 64 -11.24 -0.53 13.33
C SER A 64 -11.99 -0.81 12.03
N PRO A 65 -13.27 -0.38 11.93
CA PRO A 65 -14.05 -0.64 10.72
C PRO A 65 -13.37 -0.28 9.41
N ASN A 66 -12.56 0.80 9.41
CA ASN A 66 -11.99 1.31 8.17
C ASN A 66 -10.48 1.37 8.20
N GLN A 67 -9.84 0.70 9.15
CA GLN A 67 -8.39 0.75 9.29
C GLN A 67 -7.77 -0.62 9.35
N ILE A 68 -6.64 -0.78 8.71
CA ILE A 68 -5.87 -2.01 8.68
C ILE A 68 -4.43 -1.67 9.04
N HIS A 69 -3.82 -2.47 9.92
CA HIS A 69 -2.42 -2.33 10.26
C HIS A 69 -1.59 -3.29 9.42
N ILE A 70 -0.62 -2.76 8.68
CA ILE A 70 0.21 -3.54 7.77
C ILE A 70 1.68 -3.24 8.07
N THR A 71 2.49 -4.29 8.17
CA THR A 71 3.94 -4.13 8.35
C THR A 71 4.68 -4.73 7.16
N ALA A 72 5.80 -4.11 6.83
CA ALA A 72 6.68 -4.57 5.76
C ALA A 72 8.11 -4.19 6.11
N ILE A 73 9.07 -5.01 5.68
CA ILE A 73 10.49 -4.73 5.90
C ILE A 73 11.18 -4.65 4.56
N GLU A 74 11.77 -3.47 4.29
CA GLU A 74 12.62 -3.31 3.12
C GLU A 74 14.04 -3.71 3.54
N ASP A 75 14.44 -4.91 3.14
CA ASP A 75 15.70 -5.51 3.56
C ASP A 75 16.72 -5.68 2.43
N GLY A 76 16.54 -4.98 1.33
CA GLY A 76 17.48 -5.03 0.21
C GLY A 76 18.82 -4.41 0.60
N GLN A 77 19.87 -5.24 0.68
CA GLN A 77 21.17 -4.79 1.18
C GLN A 77 21.81 -3.75 0.28
N GLN A 78 21.56 -3.81 -1.01
CA GLN A 78 22.13 -2.87 -1.99
C GLN A 78 21.23 -1.69 -2.27
N GLN A 79 20.02 -1.66 -1.70
CA GLN A 79 19.06 -0.62 -2.00
C GLN A 79 19.32 0.61 -1.16
N ALA A 80 19.33 1.78 -1.83
CA ALA A 80 19.46 3.07 -1.16
C ALA A 80 18.59 4.06 -1.91
N TYR A 81 17.51 4.50 -1.27
CA TYR A 81 16.60 5.45 -1.92
C TYR A 81 15.66 6.09 -0.90
N TRP A 82 15.14 7.24 -1.29
CA TRP A 82 14.05 7.87 -0.53
C TRP A 82 12.73 7.23 -0.95
N VAL A 83 11.98 6.74 0.02
CA VAL A 83 10.64 6.20 -0.23
C VAL A 83 9.71 7.39 -0.43
N ARG A 84 9.27 7.61 -1.67
CA ARG A 84 8.43 8.76 -2.03
C ARG A 84 7.04 8.37 -2.48
N GLU A 85 6.80 7.08 -2.68
CA GLU A 85 5.49 6.54 -3.06
C GLU A 85 5.34 5.15 -2.50
N VAL A 86 4.11 4.80 -2.14
CA VAL A 86 3.79 3.50 -1.55
C VAL A 86 2.52 2.98 -2.21
N GLY A 87 2.53 1.73 -2.62
CA GLY A 87 1.36 1.08 -3.20
C GLY A 87 0.98 -0.18 -2.43
N PHE A 88 -0.31 -0.43 -2.31
CA PHE A 88 -0.83 -1.63 -1.66
C PHE A 88 -1.51 -2.47 -2.72
N TYR A 89 -0.98 -3.67 -2.95
CA TYR A 89 -1.40 -4.53 -4.05
C TYR A 89 -2.21 -5.71 -3.57
N LEU A 90 -3.23 -6.03 -4.33
CA LEU A 90 -4.07 -7.20 -4.10
C LEU A 90 -3.42 -8.45 -4.69
N GLU A 91 -3.99 -9.60 -4.33
CA GLU A 91 -3.48 -10.90 -4.74
C GLU A 91 -3.45 -11.08 -6.27
N ASP A 92 -4.39 -10.45 -6.97
CA ASP A 92 -4.44 -10.52 -8.43
C ASP A 92 -3.49 -9.53 -9.13
N GLY A 93 -2.71 -8.77 -8.37
CA GLY A 93 -1.77 -7.81 -8.92
C GLY A 93 -2.34 -6.41 -9.11
N THR A 94 -3.58 -6.18 -8.72
CA THR A 94 -4.20 -4.86 -8.85
C THR A 94 -3.75 -3.92 -7.74
N LEU A 95 -3.41 -2.69 -8.09
CA LEU A 95 -3.10 -1.65 -7.10
C LEU A 95 -4.40 -1.19 -6.45
N LEU A 96 -4.55 -1.48 -5.16
CA LEU A 96 -5.74 -1.09 -4.39
C LEU A 96 -5.66 0.35 -3.95
N ALA A 97 -4.50 0.76 -3.47
CA ALA A 97 -4.33 2.08 -2.87
C ALA A 97 -2.92 2.55 -3.10
N VAL A 98 -2.75 3.87 -3.20
CA VAL A 98 -1.44 4.46 -3.47
C VAL A 98 -1.27 5.73 -2.66
N TRP A 99 -0.07 5.93 -2.12
CA TRP A 99 0.30 7.15 -1.43
C TRP A 99 1.53 7.76 -2.07
N SER A 100 1.52 9.07 -2.21
CA SER A 100 2.71 9.85 -2.51
C SER A 100 2.44 11.29 -2.09
N HIS A 101 3.50 12.07 -2.01
CA HIS A 101 3.40 13.49 -1.68
C HIS A 101 4.25 14.24 -2.70
N PRO A 102 3.77 15.37 -3.24
CA PRO A 102 4.50 16.07 -4.29
C PRO A 102 5.86 16.64 -3.85
N SER A 103 6.09 16.80 -2.54
CA SER A 103 7.32 17.42 -2.07
C SER A 103 8.01 16.71 -0.90
N GLN A 104 7.36 15.76 -0.23
CA GLN A 104 7.92 15.15 0.97
C GLN A 104 8.02 13.65 0.85
N PRO A 105 9.20 13.07 1.15
CA PRO A 105 9.34 11.61 1.19
C PRO A 105 8.76 11.05 2.49
N LEU A 106 8.47 9.76 2.48
CA LEU A 106 8.00 9.03 3.66
C LEU A 106 9.17 8.65 4.57
N ALA A 107 10.25 8.13 3.98
CA ALA A 107 11.39 7.61 4.74
C ALA A 107 12.59 7.44 3.81
N TYR A 108 13.75 7.17 4.39
CA TYR A 108 14.96 6.87 3.63
C TYR A 108 15.41 5.44 3.91
N LYS A 109 15.69 4.68 2.85
CA LYS A 109 16.29 3.35 2.93
C LYS A 109 17.79 3.49 2.73
N ALA A 110 18.56 3.18 3.77
CA ALA A 110 20.02 3.20 3.70
C ALA A 110 20.56 1.83 3.27
N PRO A 111 21.68 1.78 2.55
CA PRO A 111 22.27 0.50 2.18
C PRO A 111 22.74 -0.25 3.42
N GLY A 112 22.49 -1.55 3.46
CA GLY A 112 22.89 -2.39 4.57
C GLY A 112 22.06 -2.24 5.83
N VAL A 113 21.01 -1.42 5.80
CA VAL A 113 20.14 -1.17 6.97
C VAL A 113 18.71 -1.48 6.57
N ASP A 114 18.07 -2.41 7.30
CA ASP A 114 16.68 -2.73 7.05
C ASP A 114 15.78 -1.56 7.43
N LEU A 115 14.78 -1.29 6.62
CA LEU A 115 13.79 -0.25 6.91
C LEU A 115 12.48 -0.93 7.27
N LEU A 116 12.09 -0.81 8.54
CA LEU A 116 10.83 -1.35 9.01
C LEU A 116 9.74 -0.31 8.79
N LEU A 117 8.69 -0.72 8.08
CA LEU A 117 7.55 0.14 7.77
C LEU A 117 6.31 -0.44 8.42
N ALA A 118 5.57 0.41 9.10
CA ALA A 118 4.29 0.04 9.70
C ALA A 118 3.27 1.08 9.29
N PHE A 119 2.16 0.61 8.72
CA PHE A 119 1.12 1.48 8.20
C PHE A 119 -0.20 1.19 8.90
N ASP A 120 -0.84 2.23 9.41
CA ASP A 120 -2.24 2.17 9.80
C ASP A 120 -3.01 2.76 8.63
N VAL A 121 -3.55 1.89 7.78
CA VAL A 121 -4.12 2.29 6.50
C VAL A 121 -5.61 2.52 6.67
N ALA A 122 -6.04 3.74 6.33
CA ALA A 122 -7.47 4.09 6.34
C ALA A 122 -8.07 3.75 4.98
N LEU A 123 -9.05 2.85 4.98
CA LEU A 123 -9.73 2.40 3.76
C LEU A 123 -11.19 2.79 3.79
N SER A 124 -11.46 4.03 4.19
CA SER A 124 -12.84 4.49 4.43
C SER A 124 -13.70 4.53 3.16
N ALA A 125 -13.08 4.51 1.98
CA ALA A 125 -13.82 4.49 0.72
C ALA A 125 -14.37 3.11 0.37
N LEU A 126 -13.99 2.05 1.12
CA LEU A 126 -14.40 0.68 0.84
C LEU A 126 -15.25 0.12 1.97
N PRO A 127 -16.29 -0.68 1.67
CA PRO A 127 -16.96 -1.45 2.72
C PRO A 127 -15.95 -2.43 3.32
N ARG A 128 -15.77 -2.36 4.62
CA ARG A 128 -14.75 -3.15 5.29
C ARG A 128 -14.95 -4.66 5.17
N SER A 129 -16.17 -5.09 4.92
CA SER A 129 -16.46 -6.51 4.77
C SER A 129 -15.93 -7.09 3.47
N LEU A 130 -15.48 -6.25 2.54
CA LEU A 130 -14.94 -6.70 1.25
C LEU A 130 -13.46 -6.96 1.27
N ILE A 131 -12.74 -6.56 2.34
CA ILE A 131 -11.28 -6.68 2.37
C ILE A 131 -10.84 -7.62 3.48
N GLN A 132 -9.92 -8.51 3.15
CA GLN A 132 -9.26 -9.41 4.10
C GLN A 132 -7.75 -9.22 4.03
N ILE A 133 -7.12 -9.39 5.17
CA ILE A 133 -5.65 -9.38 5.27
C ILE A 133 -5.20 -10.72 5.84
#